data_5bf51af7dead0495539e61cf7202df00
#
_entry.id   5bf51af7dead0495539e61cf7202df00
#
_cell.length_a   1.000
_cell.length_b   1.000
_cell.length_c   1.000
_cell.angle_alpha   90.00
_cell.angle_beta   90.00
_cell.angle_gamma   90.00
#
_symmetry.space_group_name_H-M   'P 1'
#
loop_
_entity.id
_entity.type
_entity.pdbx_description
1 polymer ?
#
loop_
_entity_poly.entity_id
_entity_poly.type
_entity_poly.pdbx_seq_one_letter_code
_entity_poly.pdbx_strand_id
1 'polypeptide(L)'
;MYFAKGLGPDFLLNERNGKIYFELLKDRVFAVRKRAIESLRNLIDIYGTQWFEKNMVPKIVTFQKINNYLQREIFIFAVEAIAGAVSLDCLQKQLVPLLLTMTSDPVENIRYNSAKTLGVVAKFLKDLEPIRRTIKPLKEDKDIDVRTIAAKVER
;
A
#
# COMPACT_ATOMS: atom_id res chain seq x y z
N MET A 1 -1.45 -19.56 7.02
CA MET A 1 -2.31 -18.73 7.88
C MET A 1 -2.44 -19.25 9.31
N TYR A 2 -2.43 -20.54 9.53
CA TYR A 2 -2.47 -21.16 10.87
C TYR A 2 -1.28 -20.82 11.76
N PHE A 3 -0.10 -20.60 11.18
CA PHE A 3 1.12 -20.31 11.95
C PHE A 3 1.09 -19.00 12.74
N ALA A 4 0.53 -17.92 12.16
CA ALA A 4 0.50 -16.63 12.83
C ALA A 4 -0.37 -16.63 14.11
N LYS A 5 -1.49 -17.38 14.11
CA LYS A 5 -2.35 -17.50 15.30
C LYS A 5 -1.69 -18.24 16.46
N GLY A 6 -0.84 -19.23 16.15
CA GLY A 6 -0.18 -20.07 17.17
C GLY A 6 1.12 -19.50 17.72
N LEU A 7 1.77 -18.59 17.00
CA LEU A 7 3.14 -18.14 17.31
C LEU A 7 3.19 -16.76 18.01
N GLY A 8 2.04 -16.07 18.11
CA GLY A 8 1.95 -14.77 18.78
C GLY A 8 2.63 -13.61 18.04
N PRO A 9 2.41 -12.35 18.49
CA PRO A 9 2.91 -11.15 17.82
C PRO A 9 4.44 -11.05 17.86
N ASP A 10 5.08 -11.58 18.88
CA ASP A 10 6.55 -11.54 19.04
C ASP A 10 7.28 -12.37 17.98
N PHE A 11 6.60 -13.34 17.37
CA PHE A 11 7.17 -14.14 16.29
C PHE A 11 7.60 -13.27 15.09
N LEU A 12 6.75 -12.33 14.67
CA LEU A 12 7.07 -11.40 13.56
C LEU A 12 7.96 -10.24 13.98
N LEU A 13 8.04 -9.94 15.28
CA LEU A 13 8.95 -8.94 15.82
C LEU A 13 10.36 -9.50 15.97
N ASN A 14 10.51 -10.82 16.03
CA ASN A 14 11.81 -11.45 15.99
C ASN A 14 12.52 -11.09 14.68
N GLU A 15 13.76 -10.62 14.77
CA GLU A 15 14.52 -10.09 13.64
C GLU A 15 14.60 -11.09 12.47
N ARG A 16 14.80 -12.37 12.74
CA ARG A 16 14.87 -13.42 11.72
C ARG A 16 13.52 -13.64 11.03
N ASN A 17 12.46 -13.79 11.80
CA ASN A 17 11.13 -14.15 11.27
C ASN A 17 10.47 -12.96 10.53
N GLY A 18 10.60 -11.76 11.09
CA GLY A 18 10.18 -10.53 10.43
C GLY A 18 10.90 -10.32 9.10
N LYS A 19 12.22 -10.59 9.06
CA LYS A 19 13.00 -10.53 7.83
C LYS A 19 12.47 -11.47 6.76
N ILE A 20 12.16 -12.73 7.12
CA ILE A 20 11.58 -13.70 6.18
C ILE A 20 10.27 -13.18 5.59
N TYR A 21 9.37 -12.63 6.41
CA TYR A 21 8.11 -12.08 5.93
C TYR A 21 8.31 -10.94 4.92
N PHE A 22 9.23 -10.02 5.21
CA PHE A 22 9.55 -8.91 4.29
C PHE A 22 10.28 -9.37 3.03
N GLU A 23 11.02 -10.48 3.07
CA GLU A 23 11.57 -11.10 1.85
C GLU A 23 10.47 -11.68 0.96
N LEU A 24 9.39 -12.27 1.51
CA LEU A 24 8.25 -12.73 0.72
C LEU A 24 7.54 -11.57 0.00
N LEU A 25 7.47 -10.38 0.61
CA LEU A 25 6.95 -9.18 -0.05
C LEU A 25 7.81 -8.74 -1.25
N LYS A 26 9.09 -9.07 -1.25
CA LYS A 26 10.08 -8.72 -2.29
C LYS A 26 10.38 -9.89 -3.24
N ASP A 27 9.70 -11.03 -3.09
CA ASP A 27 9.96 -12.21 -3.89
C ASP A 27 9.91 -11.91 -5.39
N ARG A 28 10.79 -12.55 -6.16
CA ARG A 28 10.84 -12.39 -7.62
C ARG A 28 9.55 -12.89 -8.31
N VAL A 29 8.85 -13.84 -7.71
CA VAL A 29 7.60 -14.40 -8.25
C VAL A 29 6.42 -13.55 -7.82
N PHE A 30 5.70 -12.99 -8.78
CA PHE A 30 4.54 -12.10 -8.52
C PHE A 30 3.48 -12.75 -7.63
N ALA A 31 3.17 -14.03 -7.85
CA ALA A 31 2.16 -14.73 -7.05
C ALA A 31 2.54 -14.82 -5.56
N VAL A 32 3.84 -14.95 -5.24
CA VAL A 32 4.32 -14.95 -3.86
C VAL A 32 4.15 -13.56 -3.24
N ARG A 33 4.60 -12.49 -3.94
CA ARG A 33 4.39 -11.10 -3.47
C ARG A 33 2.91 -10.79 -3.22
N LYS A 34 2.04 -11.15 -4.17
CA LYS A 34 0.59 -10.93 -4.06
C LYS A 34 0.03 -11.59 -2.80
N ARG A 35 0.35 -12.86 -2.56
CA ARG A 35 -0.11 -13.59 -1.38
C ARG A 35 0.45 -13.01 -0.07
N ALA A 36 1.70 -12.57 -0.07
CA ALA A 36 2.28 -11.90 1.09
C ALA A 36 1.55 -10.58 1.38
N ILE A 37 1.24 -9.76 0.36
CA ILE A 37 0.49 -8.52 0.51
C ILE A 37 -0.94 -8.77 1.01
N GLU A 38 -1.65 -9.72 0.41
CA GLU A 38 -3.00 -10.12 0.87
C GLU A 38 -3.01 -10.56 2.34
N SER A 39 -1.92 -11.17 2.81
CA SER A 39 -1.80 -11.61 4.20
C SER A 39 -1.63 -10.47 5.21
N LEU A 40 -1.29 -9.24 4.78
CA LEU A 40 -1.19 -8.07 5.67
C LEU A 40 -2.51 -7.79 6.39
N ARG A 41 -3.63 -7.91 5.69
CA ARG A 41 -4.96 -7.77 6.29
C ARG A 41 -5.18 -8.77 7.40
N ASN A 42 -4.77 -10.02 7.18
CA ASN A 42 -4.90 -11.07 8.18
C ASN A 42 -4.06 -10.80 9.44
N LEU A 43 -2.91 -10.13 9.29
CA LEU A 43 -2.10 -9.73 10.46
C LEU A 43 -2.85 -8.70 11.32
N ILE A 44 -3.59 -7.79 10.70
CA ILE A 44 -4.44 -6.84 11.42
C ILE A 44 -5.55 -7.57 12.18
N ASP A 45 -6.21 -8.53 11.53
CA ASP A 45 -7.30 -9.31 12.14
C ASP A 45 -6.80 -10.19 13.31
N ILE A 46 -5.52 -10.65 13.27
CA ILE A 46 -4.94 -11.50 14.31
C ILE A 46 -4.35 -10.69 15.47
N TYR A 47 -3.58 -9.64 15.17
CA TYR A 47 -2.80 -8.91 16.17
C TYR A 47 -3.39 -7.55 16.55
N GLY A 48 -4.41 -7.11 15.83
CA GLY A 48 -5.09 -5.83 16.04
C GLY A 48 -4.44 -4.67 15.29
N THR A 49 -5.26 -3.64 15.06
CA THR A 49 -4.89 -2.44 14.28
C THR A 49 -3.72 -1.70 14.93
N GLN A 50 -3.74 -1.48 16.24
CA GLN A 50 -2.69 -0.73 16.94
C GLN A 50 -1.32 -1.43 16.83
N TRP A 51 -1.30 -2.76 17.00
CA TRP A 51 -0.07 -3.52 16.85
C TRP A 51 0.48 -3.40 15.43
N PHE A 52 -0.38 -3.52 14.42
CA PHE A 52 0.00 -3.45 13.01
C PHE A 52 0.55 -2.07 12.64
N GLU A 53 -0.14 -1.01 13.05
CA GLU A 53 0.29 0.36 12.80
C GLU A 53 1.64 0.67 13.43
N LYS A 54 1.87 0.21 14.65
CA LYS A 54 3.14 0.43 15.35
C LYS A 54 4.30 -0.35 14.73
N ASN A 55 4.08 -1.60 14.30
CA ASN A 55 5.17 -2.52 13.98
C ASN A 55 5.34 -2.79 12.48
N MET A 56 4.27 -2.71 11.68
CA MET A 56 4.29 -3.05 10.27
C MET A 56 4.28 -1.83 9.36
N VAL A 57 3.46 -0.81 9.65
CA VAL A 57 3.36 0.39 8.82
C VAL A 57 4.71 1.10 8.64
N PRO A 58 5.55 1.32 9.67
CA PRO A 58 6.86 1.95 9.49
C PRO A 58 7.77 1.21 8.53
N LYS A 59 7.66 -0.11 8.46
CA LYS A 59 8.43 -0.95 7.53
C LYS A 59 7.85 -0.91 6.11
N ILE A 60 6.51 -0.93 5.98
CA ILE A 60 5.81 -0.85 4.69
C ILE A 60 6.11 0.48 3.99
N VAL A 61 6.10 1.60 4.70
CA VAL A 61 6.36 2.92 4.11
C VAL A 61 7.78 3.06 3.55
N THR A 62 8.74 2.23 3.98
CA THR A 62 10.09 2.28 3.41
C THR A 62 10.12 1.88 1.95
N PHE A 63 9.19 1.04 1.49
CA PHE A 63 9.16 0.57 0.10
C PHE A 63 8.93 1.68 -0.92
N GLN A 64 8.23 2.76 -0.55
CA GLN A 64 7.92 3.86 -1.48
C GLN A 64 9.15 4.62 -2.01
N LYS A 65 10.30 4.53 -1.33
CA LYS A 65 11.55 5.24 -1.70
C LYS A 65 12.58 4.36 -2.42
N ILE A 66 12.29 3.09 -2.62
CA ILE A 66 13.26 2.15 -3.19
C ILE A 66 13.42 2.39 -4.71
N ASN A 67 14.64 2.37 -5.22
CA ASN A 67 14.92 2.59 -6.64
C ASN A 67 14.24 1.57 -7.57
N ASN A 68 14.13 0.31 -7.14
CA ASN A 68 13.45 -0.73 -7.90
C ASN A 68 11.93 -0.49 -7.89
N TYR A 69 11.33 -0.20 -9.05
CA TYR A 69 9.91 0.11 -9.16
C TYR A 69 8.99 -1.06 -8.73
N LEU A 70 9.39 -2.32 -8.94
CA LEU A 70 8.64 -3.48 -8.47
C LEU A 70 8.52 -3.51 -6.94
N GLN A 71 9.53 -2.98 -6.24
CA GLN A 71 9.47 -2.85 -4.78
C GLN A 71 8.64 -1.64 -4.36
N ARG A 72 8.62 -0.54 -5.14
CA ARG A 72 7.71 0.58 -4.89
C ARG A 72 6.24 0.18 -5.04
N GLU A 73 5.92 -0.71 -5.99
CA GLU A 73 4.57 -1.29 -6.12
C GLU A 73 4.10 -2.01 -4.85
N ILE A 74 5.01 -2.58 -4.05
CA ILE A 74 4.66 -3.26 -2.79
C ILE A 74 3.95 -2.28 -1.85
N PHE A 75 4.46 -1.05 -1.73
CA PHE A 75 3.82 -0.02 -0.91
C PHE A 75 2.39 0.26 -1.39
N ILE A 76 2.19 0.47 -2.68
CA ILE A 76 0.89 0.80 -3.27
C ILE A 76 -0.13 -0.31 -2.98
N PHE A 77 0.24 -1.56 -3.28
CA PHE A 77 -0.64 -2.72 -3.06
C PHE A 77 -0.86 -3.03 -1.58
N ALA A 78 0.14 -2.79 -0.73
CA ALA A 78 -0.03 -2.89 0.71
C ALA A 78 -1.06 -1.88 1.22
N VAL A 79 -0.99 -0.61 0.79
CA VAL A 79 -1.98 0.42 1.13
C VAL A 79 -3.37 -0.01 0.67
N GLU A 80 -3.53 -0.50 -0.57
CA GLU A 80 -4.80 -1.01 -1.09
C GLU A 80 -5.37 -2.13 -0.20
N ALA A 81 -4.53 -3.09 0.22
CA ALA A 81 -4.95 -4.24 1.01
C ALA A 81 -5.38 -3.88 2.44
N ILE A 82 -4.79 -2.85 3.05
CA ILE A 82 -5.01 -2.50 4.46
C ILE A 82 -5.89 -1.26 4.69
N ALA A 83 -6.24 -0.49 3.65
CA ALA A 83 -6.92 0.79 3.74
C ALA A 83 -8.20 0.75 4.60
N GLY A 84 -8.99 -0.31 4.50
CA GLY A 84 -10.22 -0.49 5.29
C GLY A 84 -10.02 -1.15 6.67
N ALA A 85 -8.78 -1.36 7.11
CA ALA A 85 -8.45 -2.08 8.34
C ALA A 85 -7.54 -1.31 9.30
N VAL A 86 -6.81 -0.33 8.81
CA VAL A 86 -6.04 0.61 9.63
C VAL A 86 -6.95 1.74 10.12
N SER A 87 -6.48 2.49 11.13
CA SER A 87 -7.21 3.67 11.61
C SER A 87 -7.25 4.76 10.55
N LEU A 88 -8.30 5.58 10.60
CA LEU A 88 -8.43 6.73 9.72
C LEU A 88 -7.23 7.70 9.87
N ASP A 89 -6.72 7.85 11.08
CA ASP A 89 -5.55 8.68 11.36
C ASP A 89 -4.30 8.16 10.66
N CYS A 90 -4.00 6.87 10.77
CA CYS A 90 -2.90 6.22 10.06
C CYS A 90 -3.06 6.37 8.53
N LEU A 91 -4.25 6.09 8.01
CA LEU A 91 -4.54 6.20 6.59
C LEU A 91 -4.30 7.63 6.08
N GLN A 92 -4.90 8.63 6.72
CA GLN A 92 -4.86 10.03 6.28
C GLN A 92 -3.50 10.69 6.48
N LYS A 93 -2.81 10.41 7.61
CA LYS A 93 -1.57 11.13 7.97
C LYS A 93 -0.29 10.43 7.54
N GLN A 94 -0.32 9.10 7.38
CA GLN A 94 0.89 8.35 7.07
C GLN A 94 0.88 7.74 5.66
N LEU A 95 -0.22 7.12 5.22
CA LEU A 95 -0.24 6.36 3.98
C LEU A 95 -0.65 7.20 2.77
N VAL A 96 -1.75 7.97 2.87
CA VAL A 96 -2.27 8.78 1.76
C VAL A 96 -1.27 9.82 1.27
N PRO A 97 -0.57 10.60 2.12
CA PRO A 97 0.39 11.59 1.63
C PRO A 97 1.50 10.97 0.79
N LEU A 98 1.98 9.79 1.18
CA LEU A 98 3.01 9.07 0.42
C LEU A 98 2.46 8.54 -0.91
N LEU A 99 1.24 7.99 -0.90
CA LEU A 99 0.58 7.51 -2.11
C LEU A 99 0.33 8.64 -3.12
N LEU A 100 -0.05 9.83 -2.65
CA LEU A 100 -0.20 11.03 -3.49
C LEU A 100 1.12 11.40 -4.19
N THR A 101 2.27 11.31 -3.51
CA THR A 101 3.56 11.61 -4.14
C THR A 101 3.92 10.64 -5.26
N MET A 102 3.48 9.38 -5.16
CA MET A 102 3.77 8.34 -6.16
C MET A 102 3.02 8.52 -7.48
N THR A 103 2.01 9.38 -7.53
CA THR A 103 1.34 9.74 -8.80
C THR A 103 2.24 10.54 -9.74
N SER A 104 3.38 11.04 -9.27
CA SER A 104 4.41 11.73 -10.06
C SER A 104 5.64 10.86 -10.32
N ASP A 105 5.56 9.56 -10.10
CA ASP A 105 6.68 8.63 -10.31
C ASP A 105 7.10 8.60 -11.80
N PRO A 106 8.39 8.49 -12.12
CA PRO A 106 8.86 8.38 -13.49
C PRO A 106 8.30 7.15 -14.24
N VAL A 107 7.97 6.06 -13.51
CA VAL A 107 7.44 4.82 -14.08
C VAL A 107 5.91 4.88 -14.18
N GLU A 108 5.38 4.69 -15.38
CA GLU A 108 3.94 4.76 -15.67
C GLU A 108 3.10 3.78 -14.83
N ASN A 109 3.58 2.54 -14.64
CA ASN A 109 2.88 1.56 -13.81
C ASN A 109 2.71 2.03 -12.34
N ILE A 110 3.69 2.76 -11.82
CA ILE A 110 3.59 3.33 -10.46
C ILE A 110 2.52 4.42 -10.44
N ARG A 111 2.51 5.34 -11.42
CA ARG A 111 1.48 6.38 -11.51
C ARG A 111 0.08 5.78 -11.67
N TYR A 112 -0.06 4.78 -12.56
CA TYR A 112 -1.31 4.06 -12.79
C TYR A 112 -1.84 3.38 -11.51
N ASN A 113 -1.01 2.57 -10.86
CA ASN A 113 -1.40 1.84 -9.66
C ASN A 113 -1.68 2.79 -8.49
N SER A 114 -0.93 3.90 -8.37
CA SER A 114 -1.18 4.92 -7.36
C SER A 114 -2.54 5.59 -7.56
N ALA A 115 -2.87 6.00 -8.78
CA ALA A 115 -4.17 6.59 -9.10
C ALA A 115 -5.31 5.61 -8.82
N LYS A 116 -5.18 4.35 -9.25
CA LYS A 116 -6.15 3.28 -8.98
C LYS A 116 -6.38 3.08 -7.48
N THR A 117 -5.30 2.97 -6.70
CA THR A 117 -5.37 2.76 -5.25
C THR A 117 -5.95 3.97 -4.53
N LEU A 118 -5.68 5.21 -5.00
CA LEU A 118 -6.34 6.41 -4.48
C LEU A 118 -7.86 6.35 -4.65
N GLY A 119 -8.36 5.79 -5.75
CA GLY A 119 -9.80 5.54 -5.94
C GLY A 119 -10.38 4.53 -4.95
N VAL A 120 -9.61 3.53 -4.54
CA VAL A 120 -10.02 2.58 -3.49
C VAL A 120 -10.01 3.25 -2.13
N VAL A 121 -8.94 3.96 -1.80
CA VAL A 121 -8.73 4.65 -0.51
C VAL A 121 -9.76 5.76 -0.29
N ALA A 122 -10.20 6.45 -1.34
CA ALA A 122 -11.22 7.49 -1.29
C ALA A 122 -12.50 7.07 -0.57
N LYS A 123 -12.85 5.78 -0.64
CA LYS A 123 -14.05 5.23 0.03
C LYS A 123 -13.98 5.28 1.56
N PHE A 124 -12.79 5.45 2.12
CA PHE A 124 -12.54 5.47 3.56
C PHE A 124 -12.25 6.88 4.08
N LEU A 125 -12.17 7.89 3.20
CA LEU A 125 -11.82 9.27 3.55
C LEU A 125 -13.04 10.17 3.54
N LYS A 126 -13.05 11.18 4.41
CA LYS A 126 -14.09 12.22 4.44
C LYS A 126 -13.76 13.38 3.49
N ASP A 127 -12.50 13.77 3.45
CA ASP A 127 -12.00 14.83 2.56
C ASP A 127 -11.28 14.20 1.36
N LEU A 128 -11.85 14.42 0.18
CA LEU A 128 -11.33 13.92 -1.09
C LEU A 128 -10.57 14.98 -1.89
N GLU A 129 -10.52 16.21 -1.41
CA GLU A 129 -9.91 17.32 -2.16
C GLU A 129 -8.42 17.06 -2.48
N PRO A 130 -7.59 16.52 -1.57
CA PRO A 130 -6.21 16.17 -1.91
C PRO A 130 -6.11 15.14 -3.04
N ILE A 131 -7.00 14.15 -3.07
CA ILE A 131 -7.05 13.14 -4.13
C ILE A 131 -7.46 13.78 -5.46
N ARG A 132 -8.56 14.56 -5.48
CA ARG A 132 -9.05 15.23 -6.70
C ARG A 132 -7.98 16.12 -7.31
N ARG A 133 -7.33 16.95 -6.49
CA ARG A 133 -6.24 17.83 -6.93
C ARG A 133 -5.08 17.06 -7.56
N THR A 134 -4.73 15.90 -6.99
CA THR A 134 -3.62 15.06 -7.46
C THR A 134 -4.00 14.27 -8.72
N ILE A 135 -5.24 13.80 -8.83
CA ILE A 135 -5.71 13.02 -9.99
C ILE A 135 -5.93 13.89 -11.22
N LYS A 136 -6.33 15.15 -11.04
CA LYS A 136 -6.64 16.06 -12.16
C LYS A 136 -5.52 16.16 -13.21
N PRO A 137 -4.24 16.38 -12.85
CA PRO A 137 -3.14 16.41 -13.83
C PRO A 137 -2.91 15.10 -14.56
N LEU A 138 -3.22 13.95 -13.93
CA LEU A 138 -3.02 12.64 -14.55
C LEU A 138 -3.93 12.37 -15.74
N LYS A 139 -4.98 13.17 -15.94
CA LYS A 139 -5.83 13.10 -17.15
C LYS A 139 -5.07 13.54 -18.42
N GLU A 140 -4.00 14.28 -18.25
CA GLU A 140 -3.12 14.74 -19.32
C GLU A 140 -1.76 13.99 -19.28
N ASP A 141 -1.71 12.85 -18.57
CA ASP A 141 -0.49 12.05 -18.52
C ASP A 141 -0.07 11.57 -19.90
N LYS A 142 1.23 11.43 -20.13
CA LYS A 142 1.79 10.90 -21.39
C LYS A 142 1.30 9.47 -21.70
N ASP A 143 1.04 8.69 -20.67
CA ASP A 143 0.59 7.30 -20.77
C ASP A 143 -0.94 7.21 -20.82
N ILE A 144 -1.48 6.40 -21.77
CA ILE A 144 -2.91 6.28 -22.00
C ILE A 144 -3.65 5.56 -20.87
N ASP A 145 -3.00 4.57 -20.24
CA ASP A 145 -3.60 3.81 -19.15
C ASP A 145 -3.72 4.67 -17.90
N VAL A 146 -2.70 5.51 -17.63
CA VAL A 146 -2.73 6.51 -16.55
C VAL A 146 -3.88 7.51 -16.77
N ARG A 147 -4.04 8.07 -17.99
CA ARG A 147 -5.19 8.95 -18.30
C ARG A 147 -6.52 8.25 -18.07
N THR A 148 -6.62 6.99 -18.51
CA THR A 148 -7.85 6.20 -18.41
C THR A 148 -8.24 5.93 -16.96
N ILE A 149 -7.28 5.55 -16.10
CA ILE A 149 -7.58 5.31 -14.68
C ILE A 149 -7.92 6.62 -13.95
N ALA A 150 -7.22 7.71 -14.25
CA ALA A 150 -7.50 9.03 -13.67
C ALA A 150 -8.95 9.49 -13.94
N ALA A 151 -9.44 9.29 -15.17
CA ALA A 151 -10.83 9.61 -15.55
C ALA A 151 -11.88 8.75 -14.81
N LYS A 152 -11.52 7.52 -14.39
CA LYS A 152 -12.41 6.63 -13.61
C LYS A 152 -12.47 6.99 -12.13
N VAL A 153 -11.35 7.42 -11.56
CA VAL A 153 -11.24 7.74 -10.11
C VAL A 153 -12.00 9.02 -9.76
N GLU A 154 -12.16 9.95 -10.68
CA GLU A 154 -12.87 11.23 -10.43
C GLU A 154 -14.40 11.09 -10.44
N ARG A 155 -14.95 9.99 -10.97
CA ARG A 155 -16.40 9.73 -10.99
C ARG A 155 -16.90 9.20 -9.65
#